data_417260282da7777912c9fa58e6637827
#
_entry.id   417260282da7777912c9fa58e6637827
#
_cell.length_a   1.000
_cell.length_b   1.000
_cell.length_c   1.000
_cell.angle_alpha   90.00
_cell.angle_beta   90.00
_cell.angle_gamma   90.00
#
_symmetry.space_group_name_H-M   'P 1'
#
loop_
_entity.id
_entity.type
_entity.pdbx_description
1 polymer ?
#
loop_
_entity_poly.entity_id
_entity_poly.type
_entity_poly.pdbx_seq_one_letter_code
_entity_poly.pdbx_strand_id
1 'polypeptide(L)'
;AVMLVFGWPTQQQKNRPKPQRCAQEHIVHENTYRSMDDTELREMLSHQYKNSTFEDWCKAFCKRKYNSDFSKEMTRSVGEYLKQFE
;
A
#
# COMPACT_ATOMS: atom_id res chain seq x y z
N ALA A 1 -1.14 -1.38 -15.05
CA ALA A 1 -1.67 -0.21 -15.74
C ALA A 1 -2.14 0.85 -14.75
N VAL A 2 -1.96 2.09 -15.09
CA VAL A 2 -2.34 3.24 -14.23
C VAL A 2 -3.20 4.20 -15.05
N MET A 3 -4.28 4.67 -14.43
CA MET A 3 -5.11 5.73 -14.99
C MET A 3 -5.04 6.94 -14.07
N LEU A 4 -4.63 8.08 -14.60
CA LEU A 4 -4.59 9.36 -13.89
C LEU A 4 -5.75 10.22 -14.35
N VAL A 5 -6.52 10.73 -13.40
CA VAL A 5 -7.68 11.61 -13.67
C VAL A 5 -7.37 13.00 -13.12
N PHE A 6 -7.46 14.00 -13.99
CA PHE A 6 -7.21 15.39 -13.64
C PHE A 6 -8.51 16.19 -13.68
N GLY A 7 -8.62 17.16 -12.78
CA GLY A 7 -9.80 18.01 -12.71
C GLY A 7 -9.69 19.02 -11.57
N TRP A 8 -10.73 19.83 -11.42
CA TRP A 8 -10.81 20.78 -10.33
C TRP A 8 -11.43 20.11 -9.09
N PRO A 9 -10.73 20.13 -7.93
CA PRO A 9 -11.29 19.54 -6.73
C PRO A 9 -12.50 20.34 -6.21
N THR A 10 -13.46 19.63 -5.64
CA THR A 10 -14.60 20.27 -4.94
C THR A 10 -14.12 20.97 -3.67
N GLN A 11 -14.93 21.92 -3.17
CA GLN A 11 -14.61 22.59 -1.90
C GLN A 11 -14.53 21.60 -0.73
N GLN A 12 -15.40 20.59 -0.71
CA GLN A 12 -15.37 19.52 0.27
C GLN A 12 -14.02 18.77 0.23
N GLN A 13 -13.51 18.47 -0.93
CA GLN A 13 -12.22 17.77 -1.08
C GLN A 13 -11.05 18.65 -0.66
N LYS A 14 -11.10 19.96 -0.93
CA LYS A 14 -10.08 20.91 -0.49
C LYS A 14 -10.01 21.01 1.04
N ASN A 15 -11.16 20.95 1.71
CA ASN A 15 -11.27 21.09 3.16
C ASN A 15 -11.10 19.76 3.91
N ARG A 16 -11.00 18.66 3.20
CA ARG A 16 -10.84 17.33 3.79
C ARG A 16 -9.51 17.24 4.56
N PRO A 17 -9.53 16.73 5.81
CA PRO A 17 -8.28 16.47 6.53
C PRO A 17 -7.38 15.50 5.74
N LYS A 18 -6.11 15.80 5.71
CA LYS A 18 -5.14 14.90 5.05
C LYS A 18 -5.02 13.61 5.84
N PRO A 19 -5.05 12.44 5.16
CA PRO A 19 -4.81 11.17 5.84
C PRO A 19 -3.38 11.12 6.38
N GLN A 20 -3.23 10.46 7.51
CA GLN A 20 -1.93 10.26 8.12
C GLN A 20 -1.04 9.39 7.22
N ARG A 21 0.22 9.73 7.14
CA ARG A 21 1.24 9.01 6.36
C ARG A 21 2.34 8.51 7.28
N CYS A 22 3.15 7.59 6.80
CA CYS A 22 4.36 7.16 7.49
C CYS A 22 5.40 8.28 7.54
N ALA A 23 6.38 8.17 8.44
CA ALA A 23 7.49 9.10 8.50
C ALA A 23 8.36 8.97 7.25
N GLN A 24 8.93 10.10 6.83
CA GLN A 24 9.73 10.17 5.60
C GLN A 24 10.97 9.29 5.64
N GLU A 25 11.60 9.13 6.79
CA GLU A 25 12.78 8.29 6.98
C GLU A 25 12.58 6.81 6.63
N HIS A 26 11.33 6.35 6.63
CA HIS A 26 11.01 4.96 6.27
C HIS A 26 11.00 4.72 4.76
N ILE A 27 10.80 5.76 3.96
CA ILE A 27 10.63 5.63 2.50
C ILE A 27 11.67 6.38 1.68
N VAL A 28 12.37 7.34 2.27
CA VAL A 28 13.40 8.12 1.59
C VAL A 28 14.78 7.66 2.04
N HIS A 29 15.59 7.19 1.10
CA HIS A 29 16.95 6.74 1.33
C HIS A 29 17.89 7.62 0.52
N GLU A 30 18.95 8.12 1.16
CA GLU A 30 19.95 8.95 0.49
C GLU A 30 21.18 8.11 0.16
N ASN A 31 21.50 8.03 -1.14
CA ASN A 31 22.67 7.37 -1.74
C ASN A 31 22.67 5.83 -1.62
N THR A 32 22.10 5.24 -0.58
CA THR A 32 22.10 3.80 -0.38
C THR A 32 20.73 3.34 0.12
N TYR A 33 20.32 2.12 -0.27
CA TYR A 33 19.14 1.47 0.28
C TYR A 33 19.46 0.86 1.64
N ARG A 34 18.51 0.97 2.57
CA ARG A 34 18.57 0.34 3.90
C ARG A 34 17.29 -0.44 4.15
N SER A 35 17.41 -1.73 4.44
CA SER A 35 16.27 -2.54 4.84
C SER A 35 15.77 -2.13 6.22
N MET A 36 14.45 -2.15 6.39
CA MET A 36 13.83 -1.94 7.70
C MET A 36 13.77 -3.26 8.49
N ASP A 37 13.96 -3.18 9.79
CA ASP A 37 13.67 -4.29 10.70
C ASP A 37 12.18 -4.34 11.06
N ASP A 38 11.78 -5.36 11.86
CA ASP A 38 10.38 -5.52 12.26
C ASP A 38 9.86 -4.35 13.08
N THR A 39 10.67 -3.75 13.91
CA THR A 39 10.29 -2.61 14.74
C THR A 39 10.00 -1.39 13.88
N GLU A 40 10.89 -1.08 12.93
CA GLU A 40 10.71 0.03 12.00
C GLU A 40 9.49 -0.18 11.09
N LEU A 41 9.25 -1.41 10.63
CA LEU A 41 8.10 -1.75 9.81
C LEU A 41 6.79 -1.54 10.57
N ARG A 42 6.72 -1.98 11.82
CA ARG A 42 5.56 -1.77 12.70
C ARG A 42 5.31 -0.28 12.93
N GLU A 43 6.36 0.49 13.15
CA GLU A 43 6.29 1.94 13.34
C GLU A 43 5.77 2.63 12.06
N MET A 44 6.31 2.27 10.90
CA MET A 44 5.87 2.80 9.61
C MET A 44 4.38 2.58 9.37
N LEU A 45 3.86 1.40 9.73
CA LEU A 45 2.47 1.02 9.50
C LEU A 45 1.54 1.35 10.67
N SER A 46 2.04 1.95 11.74
CA SER A 46 1.27 2.22 12.97
C SER A 46 0.00 3.00 12.73
N HIS A 47 -0.01 3.91 11.76
CA HIS A 47 -1.20 4.69 11.37
C HIS A 47 -2.31 3.85 10.72
N GLN A 48 -1.99 2.63 10.26
CA GLN A 48 -2.92 1.73 9.60
C GLN A 48 -3.68 0.82 10.58
N TYR A 49 -3.06 0.46 11.70
CA TYR A 49 -3.65 -0.50 12.65
C TYR A 49 -3.96 0.08 14.03
N LYS A 50 -4.32 1.37 14.10
CA LYS A 50 -4.57 2.13 15.34
C LYS A 50 -5.46 1.42 16.37
N ASN A 51 -6.48 0.69 15.92
CA ASN A 51 -7.49 0.05 16.77
C ASN A 51 -7.37 -1.48 16.81
N SER A 52 -6.27 -2.04 16.30
CA SER A 52 -6.03 -3.48 16.25
C SER A 52 -4.56 -3.77 16.49
N THR A 53 -4.21 -5.04 16.63
CA THR A 53 -2.81 -5.45 16.70
C THR A 53 -2.21 -5.47 15.29
N PHE A 54 -0.89 -5.36 15.21
CA PHE A 54 -0.18 -5.47 13.94
C PHE A 54 -0.44 -6.82 13.27
N GLU A 55 -0.45 -7.90 14.05
CA GLU A 55 -0.69 -9.25 13.57
C GLU A 55 -2.09 -9.41 12.96
N ASP A 56 -3.11 -8.87 13.60
CA ASP A 56 -4.50 -8.91 13.09
C ASP A 56 -4.65 -8.07 11.83
N TRP A 57 -4.01 -6.91 11.81
CA TRP A 57 -3.98 -6.06 10.62
C TRP A 57 -3.31 -6.78 9.44
N CYS A 58 -2.17 -7.44 9.67
CA CYS A 58 -1.46 -8.21 8.64
C CYS A 58 -2.33 -9.35 8.08
N LYS A 59 -3.03 -10.08 8.95
CA LYS A 59 -3.94 -11.16 8.51
C LYS A 59 -5.05 -10.61 7.62
N ALA A 60 -5.69 -9.51 8.04
CA ALA A 60 -6.75 -8.88 7.27
C ALA A 60 -6.22 -8.33 5.93
N PHE A 61 -5.07 -7.72 5.94
CA PHE A 61 -4.41 -7.20 4.74
C PHE A 61 -4.10 -8.32 3.74
N CYS A 62 -3.48 -9.40 4.20
CA CYS A 62 -3.13 -10.54 3.35
C CYS A 62 -4.38 -11.22 2.79
N LYS A 63 -5.43 -11.38 3.60
CA LYS A 63 -6.70 -11.93 3.16
C LYS A 63 -7.31 -11.12 2.00
N ARG A 64 -7.26 -9.80 2.11
CA ARG A 64 -7.83 -8.90 1.10
C ARG A 64 -6.95 -8.77 -0.14
N LYS A 65 -5.63 -8.63 0.04
CA LYS A 65 -4.72 -8.29 -1.05
C LYS A 65 -4.14 -9.49 -1.79
N TYR A 66 -3.92 -10.60 -1.09
CA TYR A 66 -3.27 -11.75 -1.71
C TYR A 66 -4.17 -12.97 -1.84
N ASN A 67 -5.06 -13.18 -0.87
CA ASN A 67 -5.83 -14.42 -0.77
C ASN A 67 -7.29 -14.29 -1.23
N SER A 68 -7.73 -13.10 -1.65
CA SER A 68 -9.07 -12.92 -2.22
C SER A 68 -9.14 -13.55 -3.63
N ASP A 69 -10.34 -13.96 -4.04
CA ASP A 69 -10.55 -14.52 -5.37
C ASP A 69 -10.17 -13.53 -6.47
N PHE A 70 -10.46 -12.24 -6.27
CA PHE A 70 -10.04 -11.18 -7.18
C PHE A 70 -8.52 -11.14 -7.33
N SER A 71 -7.78 -11.17 -6.21
CA SER A 71 -6.31 -11.10 -6.25
C SER A 71 -5.69 -12.31 -6.93
N LYS A 72 -6.25 -13.50 -6.69
CA LYS A 72 -5.80 -14.72 -7.34
C LYS A 72 -6.01 -14.66 -8.86
N GLU A 73 -7.19 -14.22 -9.29
CA GLU A 73 -7.49 -14.07 -10.71
C GLU A 73 -6.61 -12.99 -11.36
N MET A 74 -6.40 -11.86 -10.71
CA MET A 74 -5.51 -10.81 -11.23
C MET A 74 -4.08 -11.33 -11.39
N THR A 75 -3.58 -12.09 -10.43
CA THR A 75 -2.25 -12.70 -10.52
C THR A 75 -2.15 -13.62 -11.73
N ARG A 76 -3.15 -14.47 -11.93
CA ARG A 76 -3.22 -15.38 -13.08
C ARG A 76 -3.26 -14.60 -14.40
N SER A 77 -4.18 -13.64 -14.49
CA SER A 77 -4.40 -12.87 -15.73
C SER A 77 -3.17 -12.04 -16.13
N VAL A 78 -2.55 -11.37 -15.17
CA VAL A 78 -1.32 -10.61 -15.42
C VAL A 78 -0.17 -11.54 -15.82
N GLY A 79 -0.05 -12.69 -15.16
CA GLY A 79 0.93 -13.69 -15.50
C GLY A 79 0.79 -14.18 -16.94
N GLU A 80 -0.43 -14.47 -17.38
CA GLU A 80 -0.69 -14.88 -18.77
C GLU A 80 -0.37 -13.76 -19.77
N TYR A 81 -0.74 -12.53 -19.43
CA TYR A 81 -0.43 -11.37 -20.28
C TYR A 81 1.09 -11.17 -20.44
N LEU A 82 1.85 -11.30 -19.35
CA LEU A 82 3.30 -11.08 -19.37
C LEU A 82 4.06 -12.15 -20.17
N LYS A 83 3.50 -13.33 -20.33
CA LYS A 83 4.10 -14.38 -21.18
C LYS A 83 4.32 -13.95 -22.63
N GLN A 84 3.56 -12.96 -23.10
CA GLN A 84 3.69 -12.44 -24.45
C GLN A 84 5.01 -11.67 -24.67
N PHE A 85 5.69 -11.30 -23.59
CA PHE A 85 6.91 -10.49 -23.63
C PHE A 85 8.17 -11.27 -23.22
N GLU A 86 8.05 -12.55 -23.00
CA GLU A 86 9.17 -13.43 -22.67
C GLU A 86 10.00 -13.80 -23.92
#